data_6789f1a13d05f06f1291535dae7c7bc2
#
_entry.id   6789f1a13d05f06f1291535dae7c7bc2
#
_cell.length_a   1.000
_cell.length_b   1.000
_cell.length_c   1.000
_cell.angle_alpha   90.00
_cell.angle_beta   90.00
_cell.angle_gamma   90.00
#
_symmetry.space_group_name_H-M   'P 1'
#
loop_
_entity.id
_entity.type
_entity.pdbx_description
1 polymer ?
#
loop_
_entity_poly.entity_id
_entity_poly.type
_entity_poly.pdbx_seq_one_letter_code
_entity_poly.pdbx_strand_id
1 'polypeptide(L)'
;QGLLWDYYQELKQYKRQPSSESSLSLQGKFDEIFGRCYIRHGLLNHVLNQIRTRKIELLQVLNCPEFPLHNNAAETDIREYVTRRKISGGTRSELGRKARDTFVGLKKTCRKLGISFWKYLTSRLYGSEQVLSLSDVIRAKAAAKISAPA
;
A
#
# COMPACT_ATOMS: atom_id res chain seq x y z
N GLN A 1 10.35 -23.98 1.28
CA GLN A 1 9.65 -22.90 2.05
C GLN A 1 10.64 -21.96 2.75
N GLY A 2 11.85 -22.42 3.17
CA GLY A 2 12.85 -21.60 3.84
C GLY A 2 13.37 -20.41 3.02
N LEU A 3 13.82 -20.66 1.80
CA LEU A 3 14.50 -19.63 0.98
C LEU A 3 13.70 -18.34 0.77
N LEU A 4 12.39 -18.44 0.50
CA LEU A 4 11.52 -17.26 0.33
C LEU A 4 11.30 -16.50 1.64
N TRP A 5 11.21 -17.25 2.74
CA TRP A 5 11.07 -16.64 4.05
C TRP A 5 12.34 -15.91 4.46
N ASP A 6 13.50 -16.52 4.25
CA ASP A 6 14.81 -15.92 4.55
C ASP A 6 15.02 -14.65 3.70
N TYR A 7 14.70 -14.71 2.41
CA TYR A 7 14.74 -13.54 1.53
C TYR A 7 13.80 -12.42 2.01
N TYR A 8 12.59 -12.77 2.46
CA TYR A 8 11.66 -11.78 3.02
C TYR A 8 12.21 -11.14 4.31
N GLN A 9 12.86 -11.90 5.19
CA GLN A 9 13.50 -11.34 6.39
C GLN A 9 14.66 -10.39 6.03
N GLU A 10 15.45 -10.72 5.03
CA GLU A 10 16.51 -9.84 4.53
C GLU A 10 15.96 -8.54 3.96
N LEU A 11 14.85 -8.58 3.21
CA LEU A 11 14.16 -7.36 2.77
C LEU A 11 13.66 -6.51 3.94
N LYS A 12 13.17 -7.13 5.01
CA LYS A 12 12.77 -6.41 6.25
C LYS A 12 13.98 -5.77 6.93
N GLN A 13 15.12 -6.43 6.95
CA GLN A 13 16.34 -5.89 7.49
C GLN A 13 16.86 -4.72 6.65
N TYR A 14 16.85 -4.86 5.33
CA TYR A 14 17.19 -3.79 4.39
C TYR A 14 16.36 -2.51 4.65
N LYS A 15 15.07 -2.65 4.91
CA LYS A 15 14.22 -1.49 5.23
C LYS A 15 14.64 -0.73 6.48
N ARG A 16 15.30 -1.38 7.43
CA ARG A 16 15.80 -0.75 8.67
C ARG A 16 17.13 -0.04 8.45
N GLN A 17 17.97 -0.61 7.60
CA GLN A 17 19.32 -0.10 7.29
C GLN A 17 19.60 -0.26 5.79
N PRO A 18 19.07 0.66 4.95
CA PRO A 18 19.31 0.61 3.51
C PRO A 18 20.79 0.86 3.19
N SER A 19 21.37 0.02 2.32
CA SER A 19 22.71 0.24 1.76
C SER A 19 22.77 -0.22 0.30
N SER A 20 23.64 0.40 -0.48
CA SER A 20 23.81 0.04 -1.89
C SER A 20 24.28 -1.40 -2.07
N GLU A 21 25.17 -1.86 -1.18
CA GLU A 21 25.69 -3.23 -1.19
C GLU A 21 24.59 -4.26 -0.91
N SER A 22 23.77 -4.04 0.13
CA SER A 22 22.64 -4.89 0.46
C SER A 22 21.59 -4.90 -0.66
N SER A 23 21.36 -3.77 -1.32
CA SER A 23 20.45 -3.68 -2.46
C SER A 23 20.91 -4.56 -3.62
N LEU A 24 22.18 -4.51 -4.00
CA LEU A 24 22.74 -5.35 -5.06
C LEU A 24 22.70 -6.83 -4.68
N SER A 25 23.05 -7.18 -3.45
CA SER A 25 22.96 -8.55 -2.94
C SER A 25 21.55 -9.09 -3.03
N LEU A 26 20.55 -8.33 -2.61
CA LEU A 26 19.14 -8.72 -2.66
C LEU A 26 18.61 -8.87 -4.10
N GLN A 27 19.07 -8.04 -5.03
CA GLN A 27 18.74 -8.21 -6.45
C GLN A 27 19.32 -9.50 -7.03
N GLY A 28 20.57 -9.83 -6.67
CA GLY A 28 21.23 -11.09 -7.08
C GLY A 28 20.52 -12.32 -6.51
N LYS A 29 20.17 -12.30 -5.21
CA LYS A 29 19.40 -13.38 -4.58
C LYS A 29 18.02 -13.55 -5.21
N PHE A 30 17.35 -12.45 -5.59
CA PHE A 30 16.10 -12.54 -6.33
C PHE A 30 16.26 -13.33 -7.63
N ASP A 31 17.29 -12.99 -8.41
CA ASP A 31 17.55 -13.67 -9.68
C ASP A 31 17.89 -15.14 -9.47
N GLU A 32 18.64 -15.47 -8.42
CA GLU A 32 18.96 -16.86 -8.07
C GLU A 32 17.73 -17.66 -7.69
N ILE A 33 16.85 -17.11 -6.83
CA ILE A 33 15.65 -17.79 -6.34
C ILE A 33 14.64 -18.00 -7.48
N PHE A 34 14.32 -16.93 -8.20
CA PHE A 34 13.27 -16.93 -9.22
C PHE A 34 13.78 -17.28 -10.63
N GLY A 35 15.10 -17.34 -10.83
CA GLY A 35 15.72 -17.76 -12.08
C GLY A 35 15.72 -19.26 -12.32
N ARG A 36 15.38 -20.06 -11.32
CA ARG A 36 15.37 -21.53 -11.40
C ARG A 36 14.30 -22.04 -12.37
N CYS A 37 14.65 -23.06 -13.12
CA CYS A 37 13.72 -23.77 -13.99
C CYS A 37 13.59 -25.21 -13.51
N TYR A 38 12.37 -25.71 -13.41
CA TYR A 38 12.09 -27.04 -12.91
C TYR A 38 11.54 -27.92 -14.05
N ILE A 39 12.24 -29.05 -14.30
CA ILE A 39 11.82 -30.03 -15.29
C ILE A 39 10.47 -30.61 -14.87
N ARG A 40 9.52 -30.71 -15.81
CA ARG A 40 8.16 -31.24 -15.60
C ARG A 40 7.21 -30.39 -14.73
N HIS A 41 7.58 -29.15 -14.39
CA HIS A 41 6.74 -28.23 -13.60
C HIS A 41 6.36 -26.96 -14.37
N GLY A 42 5.65 -27.13 -15.51
CA GLY A 42 5.29 -26.03 -16.40
C GLY A 42 4.55 -24.88 -15.72
N LEU A 43 3.57 -25.17 -14.86
CA LEU A 43 2.84 -24.14 -14.09
C LEU A 43 3.76 -23.37 -13.15
N LEU A 44 4.66 -24.04 -12.44
CA LEU A 44 5.63 -23.39 -11.56
C LEU A 44 6.56 -22.49 -12.36
N ASN A 45 7.11 -22.98 -13.47
CA ASN A 45 7.99 -22.19 -14.33
C ASN A 45 7.26 -20.96 -14.91
N HIS A 46 5.99 -21.08 -15.25
CA HIS A 46 5.17 -19.94 -15.69
C HIS A 46 5.06 -18.89 -14.59
N VAL A 47 4.74 -19.29 -13.36
CA VAL A 47 4.66 -18.37 -12.22
C VAL A 47 6.01 -17.70 -11.92
N LEU A 48 7.09 -18.47 -11.91
CA LEU A 48 8.45 -17.93 -11.72
C LEU A 48 8.81 -16.91 -12.80
N ASN A 49 8.45 -17.18 -14.06
CA ASN A 49 8.67 -16.23 -15.14
C ASN A 49 7.85 -14.93 -14.96
N GLN A 50 6.58 -15.03 -14.54
CA GLN A 50 5.77 -13.86 -14.22
C GLN A 50 6.38 -13.02 -13.10
N ILE A 51 6.93 -13.63 -12.06
CA ILE A 51 7.63 -12.95 -10.98
C ILE A 51 8.89 -12.26 -11.50
N ARG A 52 9.68 -12.92 -12.34
CA ARG A 52 10.89 -12.36 -12.96
C ARG A 52 10.61 -11.13 -13.82
N THR A 53 9.59 -11.20 -14.67
CA THR A 53 9.22 -10.08 -15.55
C THR A 53 8.78 -8.84 -14.77
N ARG A 54 8.30 -9.03 -13.52
CA ARG A 54 7.89 -7.95 -12.62
C ARG A 54 8.92 -7.60 -11.55
N LYS A 55 10.17 -8.00 -11.73
CA LYS A 55 11.26 -7.77 -10.75
C LYS A 55 11.33 -6.31 -10.28
N ILE A 56 11.30 -5.36 -11.21
CA ILE A 56 11.41 -3.92 -10.91
C ILE A 56 10.25 -3.46 -10.01
N GLU A 57 9.04 -3.92 -10.30
CA GLU A 57 7.84 -3.59 -9.52
C GLU A 57 7.88 -4.22 -8.12
N LEU A 58 8.29 -5.47 -8.03
CA LEU A 58 8.38 -6.20 -6.77
C LEU A 58 9.49 -5.69 -5.85
N LEU A 59 10.59 -5.22 -6.43
CA LEU A 59 11.74 -4.71 -5.69
C LEU A 59 11.74 -3.18 -5.54
N GLN A 60 10.59 -2.52 -5.69
CA GLN A 60 10.45 -1.08 -5.44
C GLN A 60 10.93 -0.66 -4.05
N VAL A 61 10.84 -1.55 -3.08
CA VAL A 61 11.34 -1.34 -1.72
C VAL A 61 12.85 -1.06 -1.68
N LEU A 62 13.62 -1.52 -2.67
CA LEU A 62 15.06 -1.25 -2.76
C LEU A 62 15.36 0.20 -3.18
N ASN A 63 14.45 0.82 -3.95
CA ASN A 63 14.53 2.22 -4.34
C ASN A 63 13.87 3.14 -3.31
N CYS A 64 12.78 2.67 -2.71
CA CYS A 64 11.97 3.41 -1.74
C CYS A 64 11.73 2.53 -0.50
N PRO A 65 12.67 2.50 0.46
CA PRO A 65 12.56 1.63 1.65
C PRO A 65 11.30 1.88 2.50
N GLU A 66 10.62 3.01 2.27
CA GLU A 66 9.36 3.33 2.93
C GLU A 66 8.18 2.47 2.46
N PHE A 67 8.23 1.90 1.26
CA PHE A 67 7.16 1.06 0.76
C PHE A 67 6.96 -0.16 1.64
N PRO A 68 5.70 -0.46 2.01
CA PRO A 68 5.41 -1.66 2.79
C PRO A 68 5.68 -2.92 1.95
N LEU A 69 6.27 -3.94 2.58
CA LEU A 69 6.47 -5.26 1.96
C LEU A 69 5.17 -6.07 1.83
N HIS A 70 4.08 -5.59 2.38
CA HIS A 70 2.77 -6.23 2.36
C HIS A 70 1.67 -5.18 2.21
N ASN A 71 0.54 -5.61 1.68
CA ASN A 71 -0.59 -4.73 1.36
C ASN A 71 -1.75 -4.86 2.37
N ASN A 72 -1.47 -5.29 3.59
CA ASN A 72 -2.49 -5.58 4.62
C ASN A 72 -3.44 -4.40 4.88
N ALA A 73 -2.92 -3.16 4.83
CA ALA A 73 -3.76 -1.98 5.06
C ALA A 73 -4.79 -1.78 3.95
N ALA A 74 -4.38 -1.93 2.68
CA ALA A 74 -5.29 -1.82 1.55
C ALA A 74 -6.27 -3.00 1.49
N GLU A 75 -5.81 -4.22 1.78
CA GLU A 75 -6.68 -5.40 1.87
C GLU A 75 -7.73 -5.25 2.96
N THR A 76 -7.37 -4.73 4.14
CA THR A 76 -8.31 -4.45 5.21
C THR A 76 -9.32 -3.38 4.79
N ASP A 77 -8.88 -2.34 4.10
CA ASP A 77 -9.74 -1.30 3.58
C ASP A 77 -10.75 -1.85 2.55
N ILE A 78 -10.30 -2.71 1.64
CA ILE A 78 -11.17 -3.35 0.64
C ILE A 78 -12.15 -4.32 1.32
N ARG A 79 -11.69 -5.13 2.26
CA ARG A 79 -12.54 -6.07 3.00
C ARG A 79 -13.65 -5.36 3.75
N GLU A 80 -13.34 -4.28 4.46
CA GLU A 80 -14.33 -3.45 5.14
C GLU A 80 -15.37 -2.90 4.16
N TYR A 81 -14.94 -2.40 3.01
CA TYR A 81 -15.81 -1.90 1.97
C TYR A 81 -16.75 -2.97 1.42
N VAL A 82 -16.21 -4.16 1.09
CA VAL A 82 -17.00 -5.29 0.58
C VAL A 82 -18.01 -5.77 1.61
N THR A 83 -17.61 -5.87 2.88
CA THR A 83 -18.51 -6.28 3.98
C THR A 83 -19.67 -5.29 4.13
N ARG A 84 -19.39 -4.00 4.15
CA ARG A 84 -20.44 -2.97 4.20
C ARG A 84 -21.39 -3.04 3.02
N ARG A 85 -20.87 -3.26 1.82
CA ARG A 85 -21.69 -3.42 0.60
C ARG A 85 -22.64 -4.62 0.70
N LYS A 86 -22.15 -5.73 1.26
CA LYS A 86 -22.98 -6.93 1.47
C LYS A 86 -24.10 -6.70 2.49
N ILE A 87 -23.80 -6.02 3.59
CA ILE A 87 -24.78 -5.75 4.67
C ILE A 87 -25.81 -4.72 4.21
N SER A 88 -25.42 -3.67 3.49
CA SER A 88 -26.33 -2.60 3.06
C SER A 88 -27.16 -2.92 1.81
N GLY A 89 -27.06 -4.14 1.27
CA GLY A 89 -27.79 -4.53 0.05
C GLY A 89 -27.35 -3.81 -1.23
N GLY A 90 -26.28 -3.03 -1.17
CA GLY A 90 -25.77 -2.25 -2.29
C GLY A 90 -26.53 -0.93 -2.53
N THR A 91 -26.16 -0.23 -3.59
CA THR A 91 -26.82 0.99 -4.06
C THR A 91 -27.44 0.75 -5.44
N ARG A 92 -28.70 1.16 -5.61
CA ARG A 92 -29.46 0.93 -6.84
C ARG A 92 -29.16 1.94 -7.95
N SER A 93 -28.62 3.12 -7.62
CA SER A 93 -28.31 4.18 -8.58
C SER A 93 -26.81 4.45 -8.68
N GLU A 94 -26.37 4.94 -9.85
CA GLU A 94 -25.01 5.39 -10.10
C GLU A 94 -24.61 6.53 -9.15
N LEU A 95 -25.53 7.50 -8.95
CA LEU A 95 -25.31 8.62 -8.04
C LEU A 95 -25.15 8.15 -6.60
N GLY A 96 -25.98 7.22 -6.14
CA GLY A 96 -25.86 6.64 -4.80
C GLY A 96 -24.57 5.86 -4.61
N ARG A 97 -24.09 5.17 -5.66
CA ARG A 97 -22.78 4.50 -5.64
C ARG A 97 -21.63 5.50 -5.48
N LYS A 98 -21.60 6.55 -6.32
CA LYS A 98 -20.61 7.60 -6.24
C LYS A 98 -20.60 8.29 -4.88
N ALA A 99 -21.77 8.65 -4.36
CA ALA A 99 -21.91 9.27 -3.04
C ALA A 99 -21.34 8.38 -1.95
N ARG A 100 -21.73 7.10 -1.90
CA ARG A 100 -21.21 6.14 -0.93
C ARG A 100 -19.71 6.03 -1.01
N ASP A 101 -19.14 5.86 -2.21
CA ASP A 101 -17.70 5.68 -2.42
C ASP A 101 -16.92 6.92 -1.98
N THR A 102 -17.45 8.11 -2.28
CA THR A 102 -16.89 9.38 -1.82
C THR A 102 -16.88 9.48 -0.30
N PHE A 103 -18.01 9.23 0.37
CA PHE A 103 -18.10 9.34 1.82
C PHE A 103 -17.25 8.30 2.54
N VAL A 104 -17.19 7.07 2.04
CA VAL A 104 -16.29 6.03 2.58
C VAL A 104 -14.83 6.45 2.42
N GLY A 105 -14.45 6.95 1.24
CA GLY A 105 -13.11 7.46 0.98
C GLY A 105 -12.73 8.60 1.91
N LEU A 106 -13.58 9.63 2.04
CA LEU A 106 -13.38 10.76 2.96
C LEU A 106 -13.22 10.30 4.41
N LYS A 107 -14.12 9.42 4.88
CA LYS A 107 -14.06 8.89 6.25
C LYS A 107 -12.73 8.16 6.52
N LYS A 108 -12.27 7.32 5.59
CA LYS A 108 -11.02 6.58 5.73
C LYS A 108 -9.81 7.52 5.68
N THR A 109 -9.83 8.52 4.82
CA THR A 109 -8.77 9.53 4.73
C THR A 109 -8.67 10.34 6.02
N CYS A 110 -9.79 10.83 6.54
CA CYS A 110 -9.84 11.50 7.85
C CYS A 110 -9.24 10.63 8.96
N ARG A 111 -9.63 9.35 9.02
CA ARG A 111 -9.11 8.40 10.01
C ARG A 111 -7.59 8.22 9.91
N LYS A 112 -7.05 8.05 8.69
CA LYS A 112 -5.59 7.92 8.46
C LYS A 112 -4.83 9.19 8.83
N LEU A 113 -5.46 10.34 8.69
CA LEU A 113 -4.87 11.64 9.05
C LEU A 113 -5.06 12.01 10.53
N GLY A 114 -5.82 11.24 11.31
CA GLY A 114 -6.14 11.54 12.70
C GLY A 114 -7.18 12.68 12.86
N ILE A 115 -7.99 12.91 11.83
CA ILE A 115 -9.02 13.97 11.82
C ILE A 115 -10.38 13.34 12.09
N SER A 116 -11.20 13.98 12.94
CA SER A 116 -12.58 13.59 13.11
C SER A 116 -13.38 13.83 11.82
N PHE A 117 -13.94 12.75 11.24
CA PHE A 117 -14.75 12.84 10.04
C PHE A 117 -15.94 13.79 10.19
N TRP A 118 -16.62 13.76 11.35
CA TRP A 118 -17.75 14.64 11.60
C TRP A 118 -17.34 16.10 11.68
N LYS A 119 -16.25 16.42 12.39
CA LYS A 119 -15.71 17.79 12.44
C LYS A 119 -15.33 18.28 11.05
N TYR A 120 -14.69 17.44 10.25
CA TYR A 120 -14.35 17.77 8.87
C TYR A 120 -15.60 18.02 8.02
N LEU A 121 -16.57 17.10 8.07
CA LEU A 121 -17.81 17.23 7.27
C LEU A 121 -18.59 18.50 7.66
N THR A 122 -18.78 18.73 8.95
CA THR A 122 -19.46 19.92 9.48
C THR A 122 -18.76 21.21 9.04
N SER A 123 -17.42 21.24 9.12
CA SER A 123 -16.62 22.38 8.66
C SER A 123 -16.83 22.67 7.16
N ARG A 124 -16.97 21.63 6.32
CA ARG A 124 -17.24 21.83 4.88
C ARG A 124 -18.68 22.27 4.60
N LEU A 125 -19.65 21.74 5.32
CA LEU A 125 -21.08 22.08 5.13
C LEU A 125 -21.42 23.49 5.59
N TYR A 126 -20.85 23.94 6.69
CA TYR A 126 -21.15 25.25 7.28
C TYR A 126 -20.10 26.33 6.93
N GLY A 127 -19.13 26.01 6.05
CA GLY A 127 -18.11 26.96 5.61
C GLY A 127 -17.18 27.44 6.73
N SER A 128 -17.09 26.71 7.85
CA SER A 128 -16.17 27.06 8.93
C SER A 128 -14.76 26.56 8.60
N GLU A 129 -13.76 27.43 8.68
CA GLU A 129 -12.35 27.08 8.42
C GLU A 129 -11.67 26.35 9.60
N GLN A 130 -12.44 25.81 10.54
CA GLN A 130 -11.91 25.14 11.73
C GLN A 130 -11.06 23.90 11.41
N VAL A 131 -11.26 23.30 10.25
CA VAL A 131 -10.48 22.15 9.80
C VAL A 131 -9.94 22.41 8.40
N LEU A 132 -8.61 22.32 8.24
CA LEU A 132 -7.96 22.46 6.94
C LEU A 132 -8.48 21.44 5.92
N SER A 133 -8.33 21.74 4.63
CA SER A 133 -8.69 20.78 3.60
C SER A 133 -7.84 19.50 3.74
N LEU A 134 -8.38 18.33 3.39
CA LEU A 134 -7.60 17.08 3.45
C LEU A 134 -6.37 17.13 2.55
N SER A 135 -6.45 17.84 1.41
CA SER A 135 -5.31 18.06 0.51
C SER A 135 -4.17 18.83 1.20
N ASP A 136 -4.50 19.86 1.96
CA ASP A 136 -3.50 20.68 2.65
C ASP A 136 -2.86 19.91 3.82
N VAL A 137 -3.68 19.14 4.55
CA VAL A 137 -3.16 18.26 5.62
C VAL A 137 -2.24 17.18 5.05
N ILE A 138 -2.58 16.60 3.90
CA ILE A 138 -1.74 15.60 3.21
C ILE A 138 -0.42 16.23 2.78
N ARG A 139 -0.46 17.41 2.15
CA ARG A 139 0.75 18.13 1.72
C ARG A 139 1.64 18.49 2.92
N ALA A 140 1.06 19.00 3.99
CA ALA A 140 1.79 19.35 5.21
C ALA A 140 2.48 18.11 5.84
N LYS A 141 1.76 16.99 5.93
CA LYS A 141 2.34 15.74 6.44
C LYS A 141 3.42 15.16 5.54
N ALA A 142 3.27 15.28 4.23
CA ALA A 142 4.29 14.84 3.27
C ALA A 142 5.56 15.70 3.39
N ALA A 143 5.42 17.03 3.48
CA ALA A 143 6.55 17.94 3.67
C ALA A 143 7.28 17.70 5.00
N ALA A 144 6.54 17.49 6.10
CA ALA A 144 7.13 17.18 7.40
C ALA A 144 7.91 15.86 7.40
N LYS A 145 7.50 14.88 6.59
CA LYS A 145 8.19 13.59 6.49
C LYS A 145 9.50 13.69 5.70
N ILE A 146 9.56 14.58 4.70
CA ILE A 146 10.77 14.82 3.91
C ILE A 146 11.83 15.59 4.72
N SER A 147 11.41 16.45 5.64
CA SER A 147 12.30 17.30 6.46
C SER A 147 12.75 16.64 7.77
N ALA A 148 12.26 15.45 8.11
CA ALA A 148 12.74 14.71 9.26
C ALA A 148 14.10 14.05 8.91
N PRO A 149 15.19 14.34 9.61
CA PRO A 149 16.46 13.66 9.42
C PRO A 149 16.32 12.16 9.76
N ALA A 150 16.97 11.31 8.96
CA ALA A 150 16.99 9.86 9.15
C ALA A 150 17.77 9.47 10.44
#